data_66ec52505a1034943af41a400dfa42ee
#
_entry.id   66ec52505a1034943af41a400dfa42ee
#
_cell.length_a   1.000
_cell.length_b   1.000
_cell.length_c   1.000
_cell.angle_alpha   90.00
_cell.angle_beta   90.00
_cell.angle_gamma   90.00
#
_symmetry.space_group_name_H-M   'P 1'
#
loop_
_entity.id
_entity.type
_entity.pdbx_description
1 polymer ?
#
loop_
_entity_poly.entity_id
_entity_poly.type
_entity_poly.pdbx_seq_one_letter_code
_entity_poly.pdbx_strand_id
1 'polypeptide(L)'
;MAKIVVVYHSGYGHTQRLAQCVAEGANAELLAIDADGNLPQGGWDTLAAADGIIFGTPTYMGGPSWQFKKFADASSKAWYSQQLKDKFFGGFTNSATMNGDKFATLTFLWQLAMQHSGFW
;
A
#
# COMPACT_ATOMS: atom_id res chain seq x y z
N MET A 1 13.70 -17.09 -2.15
CA MET A 1 13.67 -15.61 -2.19
C MET A 1 12.35 -15.10 -1.65
N ALA A 2 12.44 -14.03 -0.88
CA ALA A 2 11.24 -13.41 -0.34
C ALA A 2 10.39 -12.82 -1.47
N LYS A 3 9.08 -12.98 -1.35
CA LYS A 3 8.11 -12.38 -2.27
C LYS A 3 7.64 -11.05 -1.72
N ILE A 4 7.97 -9.97 -2.40
CA ILE A 4 7.58 -8.63 -1.98
C ILE A 4 6.64 -8.04 -3.02
N VAL A 5 5.58 -7.39 -2.55
CA VAL A 5 4.56 -6.76 -3.40
C VAL A 5 4.43 -5.30 -3.01
N VAL A 6 4.47 -4.41 -4.01
CA VAL A 6 4.16 -2.99 -3.82
C VAL A 6 2.72 -2.80 -4.26
N VAL A 7 1.83 -2.56 -3.31
CA VAL A 7 0.43 -2.24 -3.61
C VAL A 7 0.25 -0.73 -3.47
N TYR A 8 -0.24 -0.09 -4.54
CA TYR A 8 -0.26 1.36 -4.59
C TYR A 8 -1.43 1.88 -5.41
N HIS A 9 -1.80 3.14 -5.12
CA HIS A 9 -2.68 3.93 -5.96
C HIS A 9 -1.95 5.16 -6.47
N SER A 10 -2.18 5.54 -7.73
CA SER A 10 -1.63 6.74 -8.32
C SER A 10 -2.72 7.48 -9.08
N GLY A 11 -2.93 8.77 -8.74
CA GLY A 11 -3.93 9.60 -9.40
C GLY A 11 -3.37 10.33 -10.62
N TYR A 12 -2.15 10.83 -10.54
CA TYR A 12 -1.54 11.68 -11.56
C TYR A 12 -0.28 11.08 -12.17
N GLY A 13 0.14 9.91 -11.76
CA GLY A 13 1.33 9.25 -12.28
C GLY A 13 2.59 9.41 -11.45
N HIS A 14 2.63 10.34 -10.50
CA HIS A 14 3.82 10.56 -9.67
C HIS A 14 4.05 9.43 -8.67
N THR A 15 3.00 8.97 -8.02
CA THR A 15 3.09 7.83 -7.10
C THR A 15 3.46 6.55 -7.86
N GLN A 16 2.95 6.40 -9.09
CA GLN A 16 3.29 5.27 -9.93
C GLN A 16 4.79 5.25 -10.24
N ARG A 17 5.37 6.40 -10.55
CA ARG A 17 6.81 6.51 -10.80
C ARG A 17 7.62 6.11 -9.56
N LEU A 18 7.21 6.59 -8.41
CA LEU A 18 7.86 6.26 -7.15
C LEU A 18 7.70 4.76 -6.86
N ALA A 19 6.51 4.19 -7.09
CA ALA A 19 6.27 2.77 -6.89
C ALA A 19 7.19 1.90 -7.76
N GLN A 20 7.43 2.33 -9.01
CA GLN A 20 8.33 1.63 -9.90
C GLN A 20 9.76 1.61 -9.35
N CYS A 21 10.23 2.74 -8.83
CA CYS A 21 11.56 2.82 -8.22
C CYS A 21 11.68 1.94 -6.98
N VAL A 22 10.66 1.95 -6.12
CA VAL A 22 10.62 1.12 -4.93
C VAL A 22 10.61 -0.36 -5.31
N ALA A 23 9.82 -0.73 -6.32
CA ALA A 23 9.74 -2.11 -6.78
C ALA A 23 11.08 -2.59 -7.36
N GLU A 24 11.78 -1.74 -8.10
CA GLU A 24 13.11 -2.07 -8.60
C GLU A 24 14.08 -2.33 -7.44
N GLY A 25 14.11 -1.43 -6.46
CA GLY A 25 15.03 -1.57 -5.31
C GLY A 25 14.75 -2.80 -4.47
N ALA A 26 13.49 -3.19 -4.36
CA ALA A 26 13.07 -4.32 -3.53
C ALA A 26 12.94 -5.63 -4.34
N ASN A 27 13.13 -5.58 -5.64
CA ASN A 27 12.83 -6.69 -6.54
C ASN A 27 11.40 -7.20 -6.31
N ALA A 28 10.45 -6.28 -6.30
CA ALA A 28 9.07 -6.52 -5.91
C ALA A 28 8.12 -6.52 -7.11
N GLU A 29 6.99 -7.19 -6.96
CA GLU A 29 5.90 -7.15 -7.92
C GLU A 29 5.05 -5.91 -7.67
N LEU A 30 4.60 -5.24 -8.73
CA LEU A 30 3.70 -4.08 -8.63
C LEU A 30 2.25 -4.55 -8.70
N LEU A 31 1.43 -4.01 -7.82
CA LEU A 31 0.00 -4.28 -7.76
C LEU A 31 -0.74 -2.94 -7.68
N ALA A 32 -1.31 -2.51 -8.80
CA ALA A 32 -1.93 -1.20 -8.88
C ALA A 32 -3.41 -1.25 -8.47
N ILE A 33 -3.78 -0.35 -7.56
CA ILE A 33 -5.19 -0.07 -7.25
C ILE A 33 -5.71 0.83 -8.36
N ASP A 34 -6.84 0.47 -8.94
CA ASP A 34 -7.38 1.22 -10.08
C ASP A 34 -8.09 2.52 -9.65
N ALA A 35 -8.60 3.26 -10.62
CA ALA A 35 -9.26 4.55 -10.38
C ALA A 35 -10.52 4.41 -9.52
N ASP A 36 -11.10 3.23 -9.45
CA ASP A 36 -12.28 2.95 -8.63
C ASP A 36 -11.93 2.33 -7.27
N GLY A 37 -10.65 2.26 -6.94
CA GLY A 37 -10.18 1.75 -5.66
C GLY A 37 -10.17 0.23 -5.53
N ASN A 38 -10.16 -0.47 -6.64
CA ASN A 38 -10.19 -1.93 -6.66
C ASN A 38 -8.82 -2.51 -7.05
N LEU A 39 -8.50 -3.65 -6.48
CA LEU A 39 -7.36 -4.45 -6.93
C LEU A 39 -7.72 -5.17 -8.23
N PRO A 40 -6.72 -5.49 -9.07
CA PRO A 40 -6.98 -6.36 -10.21
C PRO A 40 -7.38 -7.74 -9.75
N GLN A 41 -7.96 -8.51 -10.65
CA GLN A 41 -8.37 -9.89 -10.36
C GLN A 41 -7.16 -10.69 -9.87
N GLY A 42 -7.34 -11.43 -8.78
CA GLY A 42 -6.26 -12.20 -8.16
C GLY A 42 -5.35 -11.38 -7.26
N GLY A 43 -5.60 -10.07 -7.11
CA GLY A 43 -4.74 -9.21 -6.30
C GLY A 43 -4.70 -9.60 -4.83
N TRP A 44 -5.83 -10.00 -4.26
CA TRP A 44 -5.87 -10.42 -2.86
C TRP A 44 -5.09 -11.72 -2.64
N ASP A 45 -5.12 -12.64 -3.60
CA ASP A 45 -4.32 -13.86 -3.54
C ASP A 45 -2.83 -13.53 -3.62
N THR A 46 -2.46 -12.56 -4.44
CA THR A 46 -1.08 -12.08 -4.54
C THR A 46 -0.59 -11.54 -3.20
N LEU A 47 -1.40 -10.73 -2.53
CA LEU A 47 -1.06 -10.20 -1.20
C LEU A 47 -0.96 -11.30 -0.16
N ALA A 48 -1.89 -12.26 -0.18
CA ALA A 48 -1.86 -13.36 0.77
C ALA A 48 -0.62 -14.24 0.62
N ALA A 49 -0.09 -14.37 -0.60
CA ALA A 49 1.11 -15.16 -0.87
C ALA A 49 2.42 -14.38 -0.63
N ALA A 50 2.37 -13.07 -0.40
CA ALA A 50 3.56 -12.25 -0.21
C ALA A 50 4.17 -12.46 1.17
N ASP A 51 5.49 -12.28 1.26
CA ASP A 51 6.20 -12.23 2.54
C ASP A 51 6.29 -10.80 3.07
N GLY A 52 6.39 -9.84 2.15
CA GLY A 52 6.43 -8.41 2.47
C GLY A 52 5.52 -7.62 1.57
N ILE A 53 4.90 -6.60 2.13
CA ILE A 53 3.96 -5.72 1.42
C ILE A 53 4.38 -4.28 1.67
N ILE A 54 4.55 -3.52 0.58
CA ILE A 54 4.88 -2.09 0.66
C ILE A 54 3.66 -1.32 0.17
N PHE A 55 3.09 -0.49 1.05
CA PHE A 55 1.95 0.35 0.71
C PHE A 55 2.41 1.66 0.08
N GLY A 56 1.74 2.08 -1.00
CA GLY A 56 2.02 3.35 -1.65
C GLY A 56 0.74 4.11 -1.96
N THR A 57 0.69 5.39 -1.60
CA THR A 57 -0.45 6.25 -1.86
C THR A 57 0.00 7.70 -1.95
N PRO A 58 -0.63 8.53 -2.80
CA PRO A 58 -0.40 9.96 -2.69
C PRO A 58 -1.03 10.49 -1.40
N THR A 59 -0.55 11.66 -0.96
CA THR A 59 -1.20 12.39 0.12
C THR A 59 -2.10 13.46 -0.49
N TYR A 60 -3.40 13.33 -0.29
CA TYR A 60 -4.40 14.29 -0.72
C TYR A 60 -5.11 14.83 0.52
N MET A 61 -5.07 16.16 0.70
CA MET A 61 -5.71 16.82 1.84
C MET A 61 -5.31 16.19 3.19
N GLY A 62 -4.01 15.90 3.34
CA GLY A 62 -3.46 15.40 4.59
C GLY A 62 -3.68 13.93 4.88
N GLY A 63 -4.10 13.14 3.91
CA GLY A 63 -4.35 11.70 4.11
C GLY A 63 -4.15 10.91 2.84
N PRO A 64 -4.38 9.58 2.90
CA PRO A 64 -4.27 8.75 1.70
C PRO A 64 -5.38 9.08 0.70
N SER A 65 -5.20 8.72 -0.55
CA SER A 65 -6.28 8.86 -1.54
C SER A 65 -7.48 8.01 -1.13
N TRP A 66 -8.68 8.42 -1.56
CA TRP A 66 -9.87 7.63 -1.22
C TRP A 66 -9.81 6.23 -1.84
N GLN A 67 -9.14 6.10 -2.99
CA GLN A 67 -8.97 4.79 -3.62
C GLN A 67 -8.13 3.86 -2.74
N PHE A 68 -7.06 4.38 -2.16
CA PHE A 68 -6.26 3.60 -1.22
C PHE A 68 -7.06 3.28 0.04
N LYS A 69 -7.84 4.23 0.54
CA LYS A 69 -8.69 4.01 1.72
C LYS A 69 -9.74 2.94 1.44
N LYS A 70 -10.31 2.93 0.24
CA LYS A 70 -11.25 1.87 -0.16
C LYS A 70 -10.58 0.51 -0.15
N PHE A 71 -9.34 0.42 -0.68
CA PHE A 71 -8.55 -0.80 -0.59
C PHE A 71 -8.34 -1.21 0.87
N ALA A 72 -7.96 -0.26 1.72
CA ALA A 72 -7.74 -0.52 3.14
C ALA A 72 -9.02 -1.06 3.82
N ASP A 73 -10.16 -0.45 3.53
CA ASP A 73 -11.44 -0.92 4.07
C ASP A 73 -11.78 -2.33 3.56
N ALA A 74 -11.53 -2.59 2.28
CA ALA A 74 -11.77 -3.89 1.68
C ALA A 74 -10.85 -4.98 2.27
N SER A 75 -9.70 -4.61 2.81
CA SER A 75 -8.79 -5.56 3.44
C SER A 75 -9.35 -6.18 4.73
N SER A 76 -10.51 -5.70 5.19
CA SER A 76 -11.16 -6.26 6.38
C SER A 76 -11.44 -7.75 6.26
N LYS A 77 -11.69 -8.25 5.05
CA LYS A 77 -11.88 -9.69 4.82
C LYS A 77 -10.60 -10.47 5.08
N ALA A 78 -9.47 -9.96 4.60
CA ALA A 78 -8.17 -10.56 4.86
C ALA A 78 -7.80 -10.46 6.34
N TRP A 79 -8.17 -9.35 6.97
CA TRP A 79 -7.96 -9.16 8.41
C TRP A 79 -8.74 -10.18 9.23
N TYR A 80 -10.00 -10.41 8.90
CA TYR A 80 -10.85 -11.35 9.64
C TYR A 80 -10.24 -12.76 9.70
N SER A 81 -9.66 -13.23 8.60
CA SER A 81 -9.01 -14.54 8.52
C SER A 81 -7.51 -14.48 8.78
N GLN A 82 -6.97 -13.32 9.17
CA GLN A 82 -5.56 -13.10 9.50
C GLN A 82 -4.60 -13.51 8.38
N GLN A 83 -5.00 -13.28 7.13
CA GLN A 83 -4.19 -13.66 5.97
C GLN A 83 -2.89 -12.86 5.84
N LEU A 84 -2.84 -11.65 6.41
CA LEU A 84 -1.66 -10.78 6.32
C LEU A 84 -0.87 -10.73 7.63
N LYS A 85 -1.23 -11.55 8.59
CA LYS A 85 -0.54 -11.61 9.88
C LYS A 85 0.92 -12.04 9.71
N ASP A 86 1.79 -11.43 10.50
CA ASP A 86 3.22 -11.74 10.57
C ASP A 86 4.00 -11.44 9.28
N LYS A 87 3.39 -10.72 8.32
CA LYS A 87 4.11 -10.23 7.15
C LYS A 87 4.89 -8.97 7.49
N PHE A 88 5.92 -8.69 6.70
CA PHE A 88 6.67 -7.46 6.82
C PHE A 88 6.00 -6.37 5.98
N PHE A 89 5.91 -5.17 6.54
CA PHE A 89 5.28 -4.04 5.87
C PHE A 89 6.20 -2.85 5.81
N GLY A 90 6.04 -2.06 4.79
CA GLY A 90 6.63 -0.73 4.66
C GLY A 90 5.66 0.16 3.91
N GLY A 91 6.01 1.42 3.77
CA GLY A 91 5.12 2.33 3.07
C GLY A 91 5.82 3.57 2.58
N PHE A 92 5.22 4.22 1.59
CA PHE A 92 5.68 5.49 1.07
C PHE A 92 4.51 6.33 0.63
N THR A 93 4.74 7.63 0.60
CA THR A 93 3.78 8.60 0.09
C THR A 93 4.52 9.75 -0.56
N ASN A 94 3.81 10.51 -1.35
CA ASN A 94 4.31 11.74 -1.95
C ASN A 94 3.17 12.74 -2.07
N SER A 95 3.53 14.01 -2.18
CA SER A 95 2.55 15.08 -2.38
C SER A 95 3.19 16.21 -3.18
N ALA A 96 2.36 17.17 -3.58
CA ALA A 96 2.83 18.36 -4.28
C ALA A 96 3.62 19.31 -3.37
N THR A 97 3.39 19.25 -2.06
CA THR A 97 4.09 20.10 -1.10
C THR A 97 5.41 19.46 -0.67
N MET A 98 6.37 20.29 -0.29
CA MET A 98 7.70 19.83 0.09
C MET A 98 7.70 19.08 1.41
N ASN A 99 6.92 19.55 2.38
CA ASN A 99 6.87 18.91 3.70
C ASN A 99 5.56 19.25 4.41
N GLY A 100 5.35 18.62 5.57
CA GLY A 100 4.30 18.97 6.53
C GLY A 100 3.03 18.17 6.49
N ASP A 101 2.56 17.76 5.33
CA ASP A 101 1.23 17.11 5.21
C ASP A 101 1.28 15.58 5.13
N LYS A 102 2.46 14.99 5.03
CA LYS A 102 2.62 13.57 4.72
C LYS A 102 2.69 12.67 5.95
N PHE A 103 2.91 13.24 7.11
CA PHE A 103 3.07 12.45 8.33
C PHE A 103 1.81 11.65 8.67
N ALA A 104 0.64 12.26 8.53
CA ALA A 104 -0.62 11.57 8.82
C ALA A 104 -0.85 10.39 7.87
N THR A 105 -0.47 10.53 6.59
CA THR A 105 -0.56 9.44 5.63
C THR A 105 0.36 8.28 6.02
N LEU A 106 1.62 8.56 6.35
CA LEU A 106 2.54 7.51 6.79
C LEU A 106 2.07 6.83 8.07
N THR A 107 1.53 7.61 9.01
CA THR A 107 0.96 7.05 10.24
C THR A 107 -0.22 6.13 9.93
N PHE A 108 -1.07 6.54 8.97
CA PHE A 108 -2.17 5.68 8.52
C PHE A 108 -1.67 4.35 7.96
N LEU A 109 -0.63 4.38 7.11
CA LEU A 109 -0.07 3.16 6.55
C LEU A 109 0.51 2.25 7.64
N TRP A 110 1.20 2.83 8.60
CA TRP A 110 1.72 2.09 9.75
C TRP A 110 0.58 1.45 10.55
N GLN A 111 -0.47 2.22 10.84
CA GLN A 111 -1.62 1.69 11.58
C GLN A 111 -2.31 0.55 10.83
N LEU A 112 -2.42 0.67 9.51
CA LEU A 112 -3.01 -0.40 8.69
C LEU A 112 -2.18 -1.69 8.82
N ALA A 113 -0.85 -1.59 8.76
CA ALA A 113 0.04 -2.73 8.96
C ALA A 113 -0.14 -3.35 10.35
N MET A 114 -0.23 -2.50 11.38
CA MET A 114 -0.45 -2.97 12.75
C MET A 114 -1.82 -3.62 12.91
N GLN A 115 -2.84 -3.09 12.25
CA GLN A 115 -4.17 -3.69 12.26
C GLN A 115 -4.13 -5.12 11.72
N HIS A 116 -3.29 -5.38 10.73
CA HIS A 116 -3.11 -6.71 10.16
C HIS A 116 -2.12 -7.58 10.95
N SER A 117 -1.64 -7.11 12.09
CA SER A 117 -0.68 -7.84 12.94
C SER A 117 0.64 -8.13 12.23
N GLY A 118 1.11 -7.18 11.46
CA GLY A 118 2.38 -7.29 10.74
C GLY A 118 3.53 -6.62 11.49
N PHE A 119 4.68 -6.62 10.84
CA PHE A 119 5.90 -5.93 11.30
C PHE A 119 6.18 -4.76 10.38
N TRP A 120 6.46 -3.59 10.98
CA TRP A 120 6.77 -2.38 10.20
C TRP A 120 8.27 -2.13 10.14
#